data_6b8e10bb5655fa28a94d30aba17b0478
#
_entry.id   6b8e10bb5655fa28a94d30aba17b0478
#
_cell.length_a   1.000
_cell.length_b   1.000
_cell.length_c   1.000
_cell.angle_alpha   90.00
_cell.angle_beta   90.00
_cell.angle_gamma   90.00
#
_symmetry.space_group_name_H-M   'P 1'
#
loop_
_entity.id
_entity.type
_entity.pdbx_description
1 polymer ?
#
loop_
_entity_poly.entity_id
_entity_poly.type
_entity_poly.pdbx_seq_one_letter_code
_entity_poly.pdbx_strand_id
1 'polypeptide(L)'
;MRHYGIIGKPLEHSYSAMYFTNKFANEGVAAEYQLYEIDDLTNIHVLMQHLHGFNVTYPYKESIMAHLPALDEVAQAIGAVNVVCQGKGYNTDWQGFMHSLLPHLSAADTRVLILGTGGVSKAVQYALKQMDRPYTLVSRHPQADTIGYDMLTKKHMETHSVIVNCTPLGMLPDVATRPPIPYEYITSARLLYDCVYNPECTAFLFEGKRRGARIVNGKQMLYLQADAAWEIWNGLSESE
;
A
#
# COMPACT_ATOMS: atom_id res chain seq x y z
N MET A 1 3.72 -25.64 15.41
CA MET A 1 3.97 -24.20 15.33
C MET A 1 3.64 -23.75 13.91
N ARG A 2 2.86 -22.68 13.71
CA ARG A 2 2.52 -22.18 12.38
C ARG A 2 3.61 -21.23 11.88
N HIS A 3 3.92 -21.28 10.58
CA HIS A 3 4.98 -20.49 9.98
C HIS A 3 4.39 -19.52 8.97
N TYR A 4 4.69 -18.24 9.13
CA TYR A 4 4.28 -17.13 8.26
C TYR A 4 5.48 -16.32 7.85
N GLY A 5 5.33 -15.41 6.90
CA GLY A 5 6.40 -14.52 6.52
C GLY A 5 6.02 -13.46 5.49
N ILE A 6 7.01 -12.76 5.01
CA ILE A 6 6.88 -11.81 3.90
C ILE A 6 8.00 -12.05 2.89
N ILE A 7 7.65 -12.02 1.63
CA ILE A 7 8.60 -12.03 0.50
C ILE A 7 8.72 -10.63 -0.10
N GLY A 8 9.94 -10.26 -0.47
CA GLY A 8 10.23 -8.97 -1.10
C GLY A 8 11.74 -8.72 -1.15
N LYS A 9 12.13 -7.54 -1.62
CA LYS A 9 13.54 -7.09 -1.58
C LYS A 9 13.62 -5.57 -1.84
N PRO A 10 14.25 -4.80 -0.94
CA PRO A 10 14.82 -5.18 0.36
C PRO A 10 13.74 -5.31 1.46
N LEU A 11 14.02 -6.05 2.54
CA LEU A 11 13.12 -6.24 3.69
C LEU A 11 13.68 -5.75 5.03
N GLU A 12 14.93 -5.28 5.08
CA GLU A 12 15.61 -4.86 6.31
C GLU A 12 14.85 -3.80 7.15
N HIS A 13 13.98 -3.03 6.50
CA HIS A 13 13.16 -2.00 7.13
C HIS A 13 11.67 -2.41 7.27
N SER A 14 11.36 -3.70 7.08
CA SER A 14 9.98 -4.19 7.19
C SER A 14 9.50 -4.27 8.65
N TYR A 15 8.40 -3.60 8.94
CA TYR A 15 7.75 -3.65 10.25
C TYR A 15 6.84 -4.87 10.43
N SER A 16 6.58 -5.65 9.36
CA SER A 16 5.64 -6.77 9.40
C SER A 16 6.04 -7.85 10.39
N ALA A 17 7.34 -8.20 10.47
CA ALA A 17 7.82 -9.21 11.42
C ALA A 17 7.56 -8.78 12.87
N MET A 18 7.87 -7.54 13.23
CA MET A 18 7.62 -7.00 14.56
C MET A 18 6.11 -6.98 14.87
N TYR A 19 5.29 -6.54 13.91
CA TYR A 19 3.84 -6.51 14.06
C TYR A 19 3.26 -7.90 14.35
N PHE A 20 3.56 -8.89 13.50
CA PHE A 20 3.01 -10.24 13.65
C PHE A 20 3.57 -10.97 14.86
N THR A 21 4.86 -10.78 15.21
CA THR A 21 5.42 -11.34 16.45
C THR A 21 4.65 -10.86 17.68
N ASN A 22 4.37 -9.55 17.77
CA ASN A 22 3.59 -8.99 18.85
C ASN A 22 2.13 -9.49 18.83
N LYS A 23 1.52 -9.56 17.65
CA LYS A 23 0.15 -10.06 17.48
C LYS A 23 0.02 -11.51 17.94
N PHE A 24 0.92 -12.40 17.54
CA PHE A 24 0.92 -13.79 17.94
C PHE A 24 1.09 -13.95 19.47
N ALA A 25 1.99 -13.16 20.06
CA ALA A 25 2.18 -13.16 21.53
C ALA A 25 0.92 -12.70 22.27
N ASN A 26 0.28 -11.62 21.81
CA ASN A 26 -0.91 -11.06 22.43
C ASN A 26 -2.14 -11.97 22.30
N GLU A 27 -2.25 -12.73 21.21
CA GLU A 27 -3.36 -13.66 20.95
C GLU A 27 -3.06 -15.09 21.47
N GLY A 28 -1.87 -15.34 22.04
CA GLY A 28 -1.47 -16.66 22.54
C GLY A 28 -1.31 -17.71 21.42
N VAL A 29 -0.98 -17.28 20.20
CA VAL A 29 -0.85 -18.15 19.03
C VAL A 29 0.58 -18.67 18.91
N ALA A 30 0.75 -20.00 18.83
CA ALA A 30 2.05 -20.63 18.59
C ALA A 30 2.44 -20.52 17.11
N ALA A 31 2.95 -19.35 16.72
CA ALA A 31 3.36 -19.04 15.34
C ALA A 31 4.63 -18.19 15.31
N GLU A 32 5.33 -18.21 14.18
CA GLU A 32 6.46 -17.32 13.88
C GLU A 32 6.24 -16.60 12.54
N TYR A 33 6.90 -15.45 12.39
CA TYR A 33 6.88 -14.67 11.17
C TYR A 33 8.29 -14.28 10.75
N GLN A 34 8.68 -14.62 9.52
CA GLN A 34 10.04 -14.44 9.02
C GLN A 34 10.08 -13.57 7.77
N LEU A 35 11.25 -12.93 7.55
CA LEU A 35 11.54 -12.14 6.35
C LEU A 35 12.26 -13.01 5.33
N TYR A 36 11.72 -13.15 4.14
CA TYR A 36 12.31 -13.92 3.03
C TYR A 36 12.70 -12.96 1.91
N GLU A 37 13.95 -12.48 1.94
CA GLU A 37 14.50 -11.77 0.79
C GLU A 37 14.82 -12.77 -0.32
N ILE A 38 14.18 -12.60 -1.46
CA ILE A 38 14.35 -13.46 -2.62
C ILE A 38 14.74 -12.62 -3.84
N ASP A 39 15.53 -13.20 -4.74
CA ASP A 39 15.97 -12.52 -5.97
C ASP A 39 14.96 -12.66 -7.10
N ASP A 40 14.18 -13.73 -7.09
CA ASP A 40 13.14 -14.02 -8.08
C ASP A 40 12.05 -14.96 -7.50
N LEU A 41 11.04 -15.26 -8.31
CA LEU A 41 9.90 -16.12 -7.94
C LEU A 41 10.04 -17.57 -8.39
N THR A 42 11.18 -17.99 -8.92
CA THR A 42 11.38 -19.33 -9.52
C THR A 42 11.04 -20.46 -8.55
N ASN A 43 11.42 -20.31 -7.28
CA ASN A 43 11.22 -21.31 -6.22
C ASN A 43 10.08 -20.97 -5.26
N ILE A 44 9.17 -20.10 -5.63
CA ILE A 44 8.10 -19.66 -4.74
C ILE A 44 7.19 -20.80 -4.27
N HIS A 45 7.05 -21.86 -5.09
CA HIS A 45 6.28 -23.04 -4.74
C HIS A 45 6.82 -23.76 -3.49
N VAL A 46 8.14 -23.69 -3.21
CA VAL A 46 8.75 -24.26 -2.00
C VAL A 46 8.25 -23.50 -0.77
N LEU A 47 8.22 -22.15 -0.81
CA LEU A 47 7.69 -21.36 0.28
C LEU A 47 6.19 -21.62 0.50
N MET A 48 5.41 -21.78 -0.59
CA MET A 48 3.97 -22.12 -0.49
C MET A 48 3.72 -23.48 0.19
N GLN A 49 4.66 -24.42 0.13
CA GLN A 49 4.53 -25.71 0.81
C GLN A 49 4.90 -25.64 2.30
N HIS A 50 5.76 -24.73 2.70
CA HIS A 50 6.29 -24.62 4.06
C HIS A 50 5.57 -23.58 4.92
N LEU A 51 5.01 -22.54 4.30
CA LEU A 51 4.33 -21.46 5.00
C LEU A 51 2.82 -21.66 4.99
N HIS A 52 2.19 -21.42 6.13
CA HIS A 52 0.73 -21.42 6.28
C HIS A 52 0.10 -20.23 5.54
N GLY A 53 0.85 -19.16 5.40
CA GLY A 53 0.54 -17.98 4.61
C GLY A 53 1.69 -16.99 4.60
N PHE A 54 1.71 -16.07 3.64
CA PHE A 54 2.76 -15.05 3.60
C PHE A 54 2.27 -13.78 2.92
N ASN A 55 2.89 -12.67 3.30
CA ASN A 55 2.73 -11.40 2.61
C ASN A 55 3.68 -11.30 1.40
N VAL A 56 3.27 -10.49 0.45
CA VAL A 56 4.05 -10.15 -0.74
C VAL A 56 4.21 -8.64 -0.81
N THR A 57 5.47 -8.16 -0.91
CA THR A 57 5.75 -6.75 -1.09
C THR A 57 6.57 -6.47 -2.35
N TYR A 58 7.04 -5.25 -2.50
CA TYR A 58 7.88 -4.85 -3.62
C TYR A 58 9.09 -5.79 -3.78
N PRO A 59 9.45 -6.18 -5.02
CA PRO A 59 8.84 -5.81 -6.29
C PRO A 59 7.77 -6.82 -6.79
N TYR A 60 7.33 -7.80 -6.00
CA TYR A 60 6.67 -9.02 -6.47
C TYR A 60 5.14 -8.99 -6.50
N LYS A 61 4.47 -7.92 -6.00
CA LYS A 61 3.00 -7.89 -5.88
C LYS A 61 2.24 -8.18 -7.18
N GLU A 62 2.80 -7.80 -8.32
CA GLU A 62 2.19 -8.03 -9.63
C GLU A 62 2.66 -9.35 -10.25
N SER A 63 3.97 -9.59 -10.26
CA SER A 63 4.55 -10.76 -10.93
C SER A 63 4.20 -12.08 -10.27
N ILE A 64 3.94 -12.11 -8.96
CA ILE A 64 3.57 -13.34 -8.25
C ILE A 64 2.25 -13.94 -8.74
N MET A 65 1.36 -13.13 -9.30
CA MET A 65 0.04 -13.59 -9.77
C MET A 65 0.15 -14.73 -10.78
N ALA A 66 1.17 -14.71 -11.65
CA ALA A 66 1.42 -15.76 -12.63
C ALA A 66 1.94 -17.08 -12.02
N HIS A 67 2.36 -17.06 -10.75
CA HIS A 67 2.91 -18.22 -10.03
C HIS A 67 1.91 -18.85 -9.04
N LEU A 68 0.71 -18.28 -8.91
CA LEU A 68 -0.30 -18.76 -7.98
C LEU A 68 -1.36 -19.60 -8.70
N PRO A 69 -1.76 -20.75 -8.10
CA PRO A 69 -2.83 -21.60 -8.64
C PRO A 69 -4.20 -20.91 -8.74
N ALA A 70 -4.48 -19.97 -7.83
CA ALA A 70 -5.75 -19.25 -7.78
C ALA A 70 -5.56 -17.80 -7.31
N LEU A 71 -6.49 -16.94 -7.70
CA LEU A 71 -6.59 -15.56 -7.25
C LEU A 71 -7.99 -15.32 -6.69
N ASP A 72 -8.04 -14.50 -5.65
CA ASP A 72 -9.29 -13.91 -5.20
C ASP A 72 -9.81 -12.89 -6.23
N GLU A 73 -11.13 -12.75 -6.35
CA GLU A 73 -11.75 -11.85 -7.34
C GLU A 73 -11.29 -10.40 -7.19
N VAL A 74 -11.13 -9.94 -5.94
CA VAL A 74 -10.65 -8.59 -5.65
C VAL A 74 -9.17 -8.43 -6.03
N ALA A 75 -8.31 -9.40 -5.69
CA ALA A 75 -6.91 -9.38 -6.08
C ALA A 75 -6.74 -9.41 -7.61
N GLN A 76 -7.58 -10.17 -8.31
CA GLN A 76 -7.63 -10.21 -9.77
C GLN A 76 -8.07 -8.86 -10.35
N ALA A 77 -9.11 -8.24 -9.79
CA ALA A 77 -9.62 -6.92 -10.23
C ALA A 77 -8.59 -5.80 -9.97
N ILE A 78 -7.83 -5.89 -8.88
CA ILE A 78 -6.74 -4.95 -8.56
C ILE A 78 -5.53 -5.17 -9.49
N GLY A 79 -5.25 -6.42 -9.87
CA GLY A 79 -4.04 -6.79 -10.61
C GLY A 79 -2.78 -6.77 -9.75
N ALA A 80 -2.89 -7.05 -8.46
CA ALA A 80 -1.78 -7.17 -7.52
C ALA A 80 -2.17 -8.02 -6.29
N VAL A 81 -1.22 -8.78 -5.76
CA VAL A 81 -1.35 -9.64 -4.57
C VAL A 81 -0.40 -9.14 -3.48
N ASN A 82 -0.89 -9.00 -2.25
CA ASN A 82 -0.05 -8.73 -1.08
C ASN A 82 -0.17 -9.80 0.01
N VAL A 83 -1.08 -10.78 -0.16
CA VAL A 83 -1.28 -11.89 0.78
C VAL A 83 -1.46 -13.18 0.00
N VAL A 84 -0.80 -14.26 0.43
CA VAL A 84 -1.00 -15.62 -0.08
C VAL A 84 -1.41 -16.53 1.08
N CYS A 85 -2.46 -17.31 0.87
CA CYS A 85 -2.95 -18.33 1.78
C CYS A 85 -3.34 -19.57 0.98
N GLN A 86 -2.80 -20.75 1.33
CA GLN A 86 -3.13 -22.03 0.69
C GLN A 86 -3.05 -21.99 -0.85
N GLY A 87 -2.06 -21.30 -1.40
CA GLY A 87 -1.85 -21.13 -2.84
C GLY A 87 -2.79 -20.13 -3.53
N LYS A 88 -3.73 -19.52 -2.83
CA LYS A 88 -4.59 -18.46 -3.35
C LYS A 88 -4.05 -17.07 -2.99
N GLY A 89 -4.04 -16.16 -3.95
CA GLY A 89 -3.59 -14.78 -3.78
C GLY A 89 -4.72 -13.83 -3.48
N TYR A 90 -4.49 -12.94 -2.52
CA TYR A 90 -5.43 -11.91 -2.06
C TYR A 90 -4.77 -10.53 -2.06
N ASN A 91 -5.59 -9.48 -1.93
CA ASN A 91 -5.09 -8.13 -1.71
C ASN A 91 -5.84 -7.45 -0.57
N THR A 92 -5.12 -7.11 0.49
CA THR A 92 -5.65 -6.41 1.67
C THR A 92 -5.21 -4.93 1.73
N ASP A 93 -4.32 -4.49 0.84
CA ASP A 93 -3.85 -3.10 0.82
C ASP A 93 -5.01 -2.11 0.59
N TRP A 94 -5.99 -2.48 -0.24
CA TRP A 94 -7.14 -1.60 -0.53
C TRP A 94 -8.00 -1.34 0.71
N GLN A 95 -8.23 -2.37 1.54
CA GLN A 95 -8.97 -2.23 2.80
C GLN A 95 -8.17 -1.39 3.79
N GLY A 96 -6.87 -1.70 3.94
CA GLY A 96 -5.97 -0.92 4.78
C GLY A 96 -5.95 0.56 4.40
N PHE A 97 -5.83 0.88 3.11
CA PHE A 97 -5.89 2.24 2.62
C PHE A 97 -7.25 2.89 2.87
N MET A 98 -8.33 2.25 2.48
CA MET A 98 -9.68 2.79 2.62
C MET A 98 -9.99 3.13 4.08
N HIS A 99 -9.81 2.18 4.99
CA HIS A 99 -10.14 2.37 6.39
C HIS A 99 -9.21 3.36 7.10
N SER A 100 -7.95 3.48 6.66
CA SER A 100 -7.03 4.49 7.20
C SER A 100 -7.27 5.89 6.65
N LEU A 101 -7.83 6.03 5.44
CA LEU A 101 -8.12 7.31 4.83
C LEU A 101 -9.45 7.90 5.32
N LEU A 102 -10.50 7.07 5.42
CA LEU A 102 -11.89 7.48 5.72
C LEU A 102 -12.03 8.45 6.90
N PRO A 103 -11.37 8.24 8.07
CA PRO A 103 -11.49 9.15 9.22
C PRO A 103 -10.95 10.57 8.97
N HIS A 104 -10.12 10.74 7.93
CA HIS A 104 -9.48 12.00 7.57
C HIS A 104 -10.20 12.75 6.45
N LEU A 105 -11.20 12.14 5.82
CA LEU A 105 -11.97 12.77 4.75
C LEU A 105 -13.04 13.71 5.28
N SER A 106 -13.25 14.78 4.55
CA SER A 106 -14.36 15.71 4.73
C SER A 106 -15.25 15.74 3.47
N ALA A 107 -16.39 16.39 3.53
CA ALA A 107 -17.25 16.59 2.37
C ALA A 107 -16.57 17.37 1.23
N ALA A 108 -15.57 18.19 1.53
CA ALA A 108 -14.77 18.91 0.53
C ALA A 108 -13.74 18.04 -0.21
N ASP A 109 -13.45 16.85 0.30
CA ASP A 109 -12.44 15.94 -0.28
C ASP A 109 -13.06 15.09 -1.40
N THR A 110 -13.26 15.71 -2.54
CA THR A 110 -14.05 15.13 -3.65
C THR A 110 -13.22 14.46 -4.73
N ARG A 111 -11.94 14.82 -4.87
CA ARG A 111 -11.08 14.34 -5.96
C ARG A 111 -9.68 14.02 -5.47
N VAL A 112 -9.10 12.92 -5.98
CA VAL A 112 -7.81 12.39 -5.52
C VAL A 112 -6.76 12.44 -6.64
N LEU A 113 -5.57 12.93 -6.32
CA LEU A 113 -4.38 12.83 -7.17
C LEU A 113 -3.51 11.67 -6.65
N ILE A 114 -3.30 10.64 -7.45
CA ILE A 114 -2.47 9.48 -7.09
C ILE A 114 -1.12 9.62 -7.76
N LEU A 115 -0.05 9.61 -6.98
CA LEU A 115 1.33 9.71 -7.45
C LEU A 115 1.96 8.32 -7.49
N GLY A 116 2.24 7.81 -8.70
CA GLY A 116 2.79 6.48 -8.93
C GLY A 116 1.76 5.47 -9.44
N THR A 117 2.25 4.38 -10.09
CA THR A 117 1.42 3.39 -10.82
C THR A 117 1.74 1.94 -10.46
N GLY A 118 2.50 1.68 -9.38
CA GLY A 118 2.84 0.33 -8.91
C GLY A 118 1.71 -0.38 -8.15
N GLY A 119 1.98 -1.56 -7.61
CA GLY A 119 0.98 -2.43 -6.97
C GLY A 119 0.16 -1.76 -5.86
N VAL A 120 0.78 -0.92 -5.01
CA VAL A 120 0.03 -0.14 -4.00
C VAL A 120 -0.93 0.85 -4.66
N SER A 121 -0.50 1.53 -5.73
CA SER A 121 -1.38 2.44 -6.47
C SER A 121 -2.61 1.74 -7.05
N LYS A 122 -2.48 0.51 -7.53
CA LYS A 122 -3.61 -0.30 -8.01
C LYS A 122 -4.64 -0.58 -6.90
N ALA A 123 -4.17 -0.91 -5.71
CA ALA A 123 -5.04 -1.11 -4.54
C ALA A 123 -5.74 0.21 -4.12
N VAL A 124 -5.01 1.34 -4.14
CA VAL A 124 -5.56 2.67 -3.88
C VAL A 124 -6.65 3.04 -4.90
N GLN A 125 -6.41 2.78 -6.19
CA GLN A 125 -7.41 3.01 -7.24
C GLN A 125 -8.68 2.18 -7.02
N TYR A 126 -8.51 0.90 -6.66
CA TYR A 126 -9.63 0.03 -6.35
C TYR A 126 -10.43 0.56 -5.15
N ALA A 127 -9.76 0.91 -4.06
CA ALA A 127 -10.39 1.49 -2.88
C ALA A 127 -11.17 2.78 -3.20
N LEU A 128 -10.59 3.67 -4.01
CA LEU A 128 -11.26 4.91 -4.41
C LEU A 128 -12.49 4.66 -5.30
N LYS A 129 -12.47 3.63 -6.15
CA LYS A 129 -13.64 3.19 -6.91
C LYS A 129 -14.76 2.69 -5.98
N GLN A 130 -14.43 1.90 -4.95
CA GLN A 130 -15.41 1.46 -3.93
C GLN A 130 -16.00 2.62 -3.14
N MET A 131 -15.29 3.74 -3.05
CA MET A 131 -15.72 4.95 -2.34
C MET A 131 -16.39 5.99 -3.27
N ASP A 132 -16.61 5.67 -4.55
CA ASP A 132 -17.10 6.60 -5.58
C ASP A 132 -16.28 7.91 -5.66
N ARG A 133 -14.95 7.80 -5.48
CA ARG A 133 -14.03 8.95 -5.52
C ARG A 133 -13.28 9.01 -6.83
N PRO A 134 -13.53 10.02 -7.67
CA PRO A 134 -12.77 10.22 -8.91
C PRO A 134 -11.32 10.56 -8.60
N TYR A 135 -10.42 10.03 -9.41
CA TYR A 135 -8.99 10.25 -9.26
C TYR A 135 -8.30 10.54 -10.59
N THR A 136 -7.09 11.08 -10.50
CA THR A 136 -6.15 11.25 -11.61
C THR A 136 -4.84 10.57 -11.25
N LEU A 137 -4.31 9.75 -12.17
CA LEU A 137 -3.03 9.06 -12.00
C LEU A 137 -1.88 9.88 -12.56
N VAL A 138 -0.78 9.96 -11.79
CA VAL A 138 0.46 10.60 -12.19
C VAL A 138 1.59 9.58 -12.29
N SER A 139 2.27 9.54 -13.44
CA SER A 139 3.36 8.60 -13.72
C SER A 139 4.62 9.32 -14.22
N ARG A 140 5.78 8.74 -13.96
CA ARG A 140 7.05 9.14 -14.60
C ARG A 140 7.08 8.76 -16.10
N HIS A 141 6.32 7.74 -16.46
CA HIS A 141 6.17 7.26 -17.83
C HIS A 141 4.68 7.27 -18.17
N PRO A 142 4.14 8.44 -18.54
CA PRO A 142 2.70 8.59 -18.78
C PRO A 142 2.22 7.72 -19.94
N GLN A 143 1.02 7.19 -19.79
CA GLN A 143 0.27 6.42 -20.79
C GLN A 143 -1.10 7.09 -21.01
N ALA A 144 -1.97 6.48 -21.79
CA ALA A 144 -3.25 7.07 -22.18
C ALA A 144 -4.15 7.51 -21.00
N ASP A 145 -4.07 6.81 -19.87
CA ASP A 145 -4.88 7.02 -18.66
C ASP A 145 -4.12 7.73 -17.53
N THR A 146 -2.87 8.16 -17.77
CA THR A 146 -2.02 8.82 -16.79
C THR A 146 -1.45 10.13 -17.32
N ILE A 147 -1.13 11.05 -16.41
CA ILE A 147 -0.43 12.30 -16.75
C ILE A 147 1.01 12.30 -16.22
N GLY A 148 1.89 13.01 -16.88
CA GLY A 148 3.27 13.21 -16.41
C GLY A 148 3.35 14.20 -15.25
N TYR A 149 4.41 14.09 -14.44
CA TYR A 149 4.68 15.07 -13.36
C TYR A 149 4.90 16.50 -13.92
N ASP A 150 5.48 16.61 -15.10
CA ASP A 150 5.70 17.86 -15.85
C ASP A 150 4.41 18.49 -16.36
N MET A 151 3.33 17.71 -16.46
CA MET A 151 1.99 18.18 -16.86
C MET A 151 1.15 18.68 -15.67
N LEU A 152 1.64 18.53 -14.45
CA LEU A 152 0.93 19.01 -13.26
C LEU A 152 0.92 20.53 -13.21
N THR A 153 -0.26 21.10 -13.18
CA THR A 153 -0.50 22.55 -13.16
C THR A 153 -1.16 22.99 -11.87
N LYS A 154 -1.19 24.30 -11.61
CA LYS A 154 -1.97 24.90 -10.53
C LYS A 154 -3.41 24.36 -10.48
N LYS A 155 -4.07 24.23 -11.64
CA LYS A 155 -5.44 23.70 -11.74
C LYS A 155 -5.57 22.28 -11.17
N HIS A 156 -4.61 21.38 -11.45
CA HIS A 156 -4.61 20.03 -10.86
C HIS A 156 -4.52 20.10 -9.35
N MET A 157 -3.63 20.93 -8.80
CA MET A 157 -3.44 21.08 -7.37
C MET A 157 -4.64 21.72 -6.66
N GLU A 158 -5.39 22.58 -7.38
CA GLU A 158 -6.61 23.22 -6.85
C GLU A 158 -7.84 22.31 -6.92
N THR A 159 -7.94 21.45 -7.90
CA THR A 159 -9.12 20.59 -8.10
C THR A 159 -9.04 19.25 -7.36
N HIS A 160 -7.85 18.80 -6.95
CA HIS A 160 -7.64 17.57 -6.21
C HIS A 160 -7.38 17.90 -4.75
N SER A 161 -8.37 17.68 -3.90
CA SER A 161 -8.31 17.97 -2.47
C SER A 161 -7.45 16.97 -1.68
N VAL A 162 -7.30 15.74 -2.19
CA VAL A 162 -6.47 14.70 -1.61
C VAL A 162 -5.33 14.35 -2.57
N ILE A 163 -4.11 14.25 -2.05
CA ILE A 163 -2.92 13.85 -2.82
C ILE A 163 -2.31 12.64 -2.13
N VAL A 164 -2.25 11.51 -2.83
CA VAL A 164 -1.76 10.22 -2.29
C VAL A 164 -0.42 9.88 -2.92
N ASN A 165 0.64 9.77 -2.12
CA ASN A 165 1.92 9.24 -2.55
C ASN A 165 1.92 7.70 -2.49
N CYS A 166 1.94 7.06 -3.66
CA CYS A 166 2.11 5.61 -3.83
C CYS A 166 3.51 5.24 -4.37
N THR A 167 4.45 6.19 -4.38
CA THR A 167 5.85 5.96 -4.77
C THR A 167 6.69 5.61 -3.55
N PRO A 168 7.87 4.99 -3.72
CA PRO A 168 8.81 4.77 -2.61
C PRO A 168 9.61 6.03 -2.23
N LEU A 169 9.38 7.17 -2.88
CA LEU A 169 10.11 8.41 -2.59
C LEU A 169 9.86 8.88 -1.16
N GLY A 170 10.91 9.19 -0.46
CA GLY A 170 10.88 9.58 0.96
C GLY A 170 11.04 8.42 1.93
N MET A 171 11.10 7.17 1.45
CA MET A 171 11.40 5.98 2.25
C MET A 171 12.91 5.85 2.47
N LEU A 172 13.31 5.19 3.55
CA LEU A 172 14.72 4.80 3.77
C LEU A 172 15.26 3.96 2.60
N PRO A 173 16.54 4.14 2.21
CA PRO A 173 17.51 5.09 2.77
C PRO A 173 17.36 6.54 2.25
N ASP A 174 16.60 6.78 1.18
CA ASP A 174 16.53 8.05 0.45
C ASP A 174 15.46 9.01 0.99
N VAL A 175 15.48 9.27 2.28
CA VAL A 175 14.46 10.04 3.01
C VAL A 175 14.28 11.49 2.55
N ALA A 176 15.28 12.06 1.86
CA ALA A 176 15.22 13.42 1.33
C ALA A 176 14.42 13.53 0.02
N THR A 177 14.14 12.39 -0.63
CA THR A 177 13.40 12.37 -1.90
C THR A 177 11.91 12.57 -1.68
N ARG A 178 11.24 13.10 -2.68
CA ARG A 178 9.78 13.28 -2.68
C ARG A 178 9.25 13.38 -4.12
N PRO A 179 7.95 13.10 -4.37
CA PRO A 179 7.35 13.29 -5.69
C PRO A 179 7.52 14.73 -6.20
N PRO A 180 7.92 14.94 -7.46
CA PRO A 180 8.17 16.27 -8.01
C PRO A 180 6.86 16.95 -8.45
N ILE A 181 6.01 17.34 -7.48
CA ILE A 181 4.76 18.05 -7.71
C ILE A 181 4.93 19.55 -7.40
N PRO A 182 4.08 20.45 -7.93
CA PRO A 182 4.17 21.89 -7.67
C PRO A 182 3.65 22.24 -6.26
N TYR A 183 4.50 22.03 -5.24
CA TYR A 183 4.20 22.21 -3.82
C TYR A 183 3.75 23.63 -3.45
N GLU A 184 4.11 24.64 -4.23
CA GLU A 184 3.69 26.04 -4.01
C GLU A 184 2.18 26.23 -4.04
N TYR A 185 1.42 25.33 -4.67
CA TYR A 185 -0.04 25.38 -4.73
C TYR A 185 -0.74 24.55 -3.64
N ILE A 186 0.01 23.89 -2.75
CA ILE A 186 -0.56 23.21 -1.61
C ILE A 186 -0.98 24.24 -0.56
N THR A 187 -2.19 24.07 -0.01
CA THR A 187 -2.77 24.93 1.02
C THR A 187 -3.37 24.09 2.14
N SER A 188 -3.85 24.74 3.20
CA SER A 188 -4.57 24.10 4.32
C SER A 188 -5.85 23.35 3.92
N ALA A 189 -6.38 23.61 2.73
CA ALA A 189 -7.52 22.89 2.17
C ALA A 189 -7.17 21.51 1.62
N ARG A 190 -5.92 21.08 1.66
CA ARG A 190 -5.47 19.79 1.10
C ARG A 190 -5.25 18.76 2.18
N LEU A 191 -5.39 17.50 1.78
CA LEU A 191 -4.97 16.33 2.53
C LEU A 191 -3.85 15.62 1.75
N LEU A 192 -2.68 15.48 2.35
CA LEU A 192 -1.58 14.69 1.82
C LEU A 192 -1.54 13.36 2.57
N TYR A 193 -1.71 12.28 1.83
CA TYR A 193 -1.61 10.92 2.33
C TYR A 193 -0.36 10.25 1.73
N ASP A 194 0.49 9.68 2.57
CA ASP A 194 1.69 8.96 2.14
C ASP A 194 1.55 7.47 2.47
N CYS A 195 1.65 6.60 1.47
CA CYS A 195 1.70 5.16 1.71
C CYS A 195 3.02 4.72 2.39
N VAL A 196 4.05 5.57 2.37
CA VAL A 196 5.27 5.38 3.16
C VAL A 196 4.95 5.65 4.63
N TYR A 197 5.41 4.77 5.51
CA TYR A 197 5.22 4.85 6.95
C TYR A 197 6.50 5.10 7.74
N ASN A 198 7.65 4.89 7.13
CA ASN A 198 8.97 5.10 7.74
C ASN A 198 9.89 5.88 6.77
N PRO A 199 10.29 7.12 7.12
CA PRO A 199 10.09 7.84 8.38
C PRO A 199 8.61 8.26 8.60
N GLU A 200 8.24 8.57 9.84
CA GLU A 200 6.87 8.97 10.20
C GLU A 200 6.41 10.24 9.47
N CYS A 201 7.31 11.18 9.24
CA CYS A 201 7.08 12.39 8.44
C CYS A 201 8.07 12.41 7.27
N THR A 202 7.63 11.94 6.10
CA THR A 202 8.44 11.99 4.87
C THR A 202 8.64 13.41 4.37
N ALA A 203 9.59 13.63 3.46
CA ALA A 203 9.79 14.93 2.83
C ALA A 203 8.52 15.43 2.12
N PHE A 204 7.69 14.53 1.58
CA PHE A 204 6.39 14.85 1.00
C PHE A 204 5.40 15.38 2.05
N LEU A 205 5.24 14.69 3.17
CA LEU A 205 4.36 15.11 4.26
C LEU A 205 4.86 16.39 4.93
N PHE A 206 6.17 16.54 5.10
CA PHE A 206 6.77 17.75 5.66
C PHE A 206 6.42 19.00 4.82
N GLU A 207 6.47 18.89 3.49
CA GLU A 207 6.08 19.98 2.59
C GLU A 207 4.59 20.35 2.73
N GLY A 208 3.73 19.35 2.91
CA GLY A 208 2.31 19.58 3.20
C GLY A 208 2.10 20.29 4.54
N LYS A 209 2.70 19.74 5.60
CA LYS A 209 2.61 20.29 6.98
C LYS A 209 3.06 21.74 7.04
N ARG A 210 4.19 22.07 6.40
CA ARG A 210 4.73 23.43 6.34
C ARG A 210 3.77 24.46 5.71
N ARG A 211 2.86 23.97 4.85
CA ARG A 211 1.84 24.79 4.15
C ARG A 211 0.46 24.71 4.80
N GLY A 212 0.38 24.09 5.98
CA GLY A 212 -0.86 23.95 6.75
C GLY A 212 -1.80 22.87 6.25
N ALA A 213 -1.39 22.02 5.31
CA ALA A 213 -2.20 20.89 4.85
C ALA A 213 -2.36 19.83 5.95
N ARG A 214 -3.47 19.09 5.93
CA ARG A 214 -3.64 17.87 6.71
C ARG A 214 -2.70 16.81 6.16
N ILE A 215 -2.08 16.04 7.03
CA ILE A 215 -1.13 14.99 6.63
C ILE A 215 -1.49 13.67 7.30
N VAL A 216 -1.33 12.57 6.57
CA VAL A 216 -1.52 11.19 7.05
C VAL A 216 -0.41 10.33 6.49
N ASN A 217 0.26 9.53 7.32
CA ASN A 217 1.26 8.56 6.87
C ASN A 217 0.66 7.14 6.75
N GLY A 218 1.42 6.22 6.15
CA GLY A 218 1.00 4.86 5.86
C GLY A 218 0.93 3.90 7.06
N LYS A 219 1.23 4.35 8.29
CA LYS A 219 1.34 3.44 9.45
C LYS A 219 0.03 2.73 9.78
N GLN A 220 -1.08 3.48 9.77
CA GLN A 220 -2.38 2.88 10.02
C GLN A 220 -2.80 1.91 8.89
N MET A 221 -2.50 2.27 7.64
CA MET A 221 -2.71 1.36 6.50
C MET A 221 -1.93 0.05 6.67
N LEU A 222 -0.65 0.14 7.11
CA LEU A 222 0.18 -1.04 7.38
C LEU A 222 -0.47 -1.98 8.40
N TYR A 223 -1.02 -1.46 9.48
CA TYR A 223 -1.65 -2.27 10.52
C TYR A 223 -2.96 -2.89 10.04
N LEU A 224 -3.84 -2.11 9.44
CA LEU A 224 -5.13 -2.58 8.96
C LEU A 224 -5.02 -3.66 7.87
N GLN A 225 -4.09 -3.50 6.92
CA GLN A 225 -3.87 -4.54 5.91
C GLN A 225 -3.26 -5.82 6.52
N ALA A 226 -2.47 -5.70 7.59
CA ALA A 226 -1.91 -6.84 8.29
C ALA A 226 -2.96 -7.57 9.13
N ASP A 227 -3.89 -6.85 9.76
CA ASP A 227 -5.05 -7.45 10.42
C ASP A 227 -5.93 -8.21 9.43
N ALA A 228 -6.25 -7.62 8.28
CA ALA A 228 -7.01 -8.29 7.23
C ALA A 228 -6.28 -9.53 6.66
N ALA A 229 -4.94 -9.48 6.55
CA ALA A 229 -4.15 -10.66 6.18
C ALA A 229 -4.26 -11.77 7.22
N TRP A 230 -4.23 -11.42 8.50
CA TRP A 230 -4.41 -12.37 9.61
C TRP A 230 -5.78 -13.04 9.60
N GLU A 231 -6.85 -12.30 9.30
CA GLU A 231 -8.20 -12.83 9.13
C GLU A 231 -8.25 -13.88 8.00
N ILE A 232 -7.64 -13.59 6.84
CA ILE A 232 -7.52 -14.54 5.72
C ILE A 232 -6.80 -15.82 6.16
N TRP A 233 -5.66 -15.71 6.85
CA TRP A 233 -4.89 -16.88 7.30
C TRP A 233 -5.62 -17.73 8.35
N ASN A 234 -6.55 -17.16 9.09
CA ASN A 234 -7.37 -17.88 10.07
C ASN A 234 -8.72 -18.36 9.51
N GLY A 235 -9.01 -18.14 8.24
CA GLY A 235 -10.28 -18.56 7.62
C GLY A 235 -11.50 -17.76 8.08
N LEU A 236 -11.30 -16.55 8.61
CA LEU A 236 -12.38 -15.70 9.11
C LEU A 236 -13.04 -14.83 8.01
N SER A 237 -12.49 -14.83 6.81
CA SER A 237 -12.95 -13.98 5.70
C SER A 237 -14.00 -14.64 4.77
N GLU A 238 -14.44 -15.87 5.04
CA GLU A 238 -15.40 -16.60 4.19
C GLU A 238 -16.82 -16.68 4.77
N SER A 239 -17.13 -15.92 5.81
CA SER A 239 -18.44 -15.99 6.47
C SER A 239 -19.11 -14.63 6.66
N GLU A 240 -19.34 -13.90 5.54
CA GLU A 240 -20.39 -12.86 5.48
C GLU A 240 -20.91 -12.68 4.05
#